data_73f4ac45d77286fe8b92664d2b419426
#
_entry.id   73f4ac45d77286fe8b92664d2b419426
#
_cell.length_a   1.000
_cell.length_b   1.000
_cell.length_c   1.000
_cell.angle_alpha   90.00
_cell.angle_beta   90.00
_cell.angle_gamma   90.00
#
_symmetry.space_group_name_H-M   'P 1'
#
loop_
_entity.id
_entity.type
_entity.pdbx_description
1 polymer ?
#
loop_
_entity_poly.entity_id
_entity_poly.type
_entity_poly.pdbx_seq_one_letter_code
_entity_poly.pdbx_strand_id
1 'polypeptide(L)'
;MKKIIFATGNQDKMREIREILADIDAEVVSMKEAGIHADIVEDGSTFEENAVIKAKTICELTGEITLADDSGLEIDYLNKEPGIYSARYMGEDTSYHIKNASLIERLNGVPDEKRTARFVCAVAAAFPDGSVKTVRGTMEGRIGYEEKGENGFGYDPIFYLPEYGCTLSLIHISEPTRHAQIS
;
A
#
# COMPACT_ATOMS: atom_id res chain seq x y z
N MET A 1 -28.46 3.85 -2.92
CA MET A 1 -27.01 3.94 -3.02
C MET A 1 -26.37 2.91 -2.09
N LYS A 2 -25.49 2.08 -2.61
CA LYS A 2 -24.76 1.09 -1.81
C LYS A 2 -23.72 1.78 -0.95
N LYS A 3 -23.51 1.26 0.26
CA LYS A 3 -22.45 1.71 1.13
C LYS A 3 -21.29 0.73 1.05
N ILE A 4 -20.09 1.26 0.86
CA ILE A 4 -18.86 0.49 0.83
C ILE A 4 -17.94 1.06 1.91
N ILE A 5 -17.46 0.20 2.80
CA ILE A 5 -16.50 0.61 3.82
C ILE A 5 -15.10 0.32 3.29
N PHE A 6 -14.20 1.29 3.37
CA PHE A 6 -12.80 1.06 3.11
C PHE A 6 -12.06 0.99 4.44
N ALA A 7 -11.55 -0.20 4.75
CA ALA A 7 -10.94 -0.49 6.06
C ALA A 7 -9.52 0.08 6.14
N THR A 8 -9.43 1.38 6.26
CA THR A 8 -8.16 2.09 6.41
C THR A 8 -8.30 3.24 7.40
N GLY A 9 -7.21 3.54 8.09
CA GLY A 9 -7.07 4.77 8.88
C GLY A 9 -6.31 5.87 8.14
N ASN A 10 -5.87 5.61 6.91
CA ASN A 10 -5.07 6.54 6.13
C ASN A 10 -5.95 7.41 5.24
N GLN A 11 -5.93 8.73 5.49
CA GLN A 11 -6.76 9.69 4.76
C GLN A 11 -6.34 9.83 3.29
N ASP A 12 -5.06 9.68 3.00
CA ASP A 12 -4.57 9.74 1.62
C ASP A 12 -5.12 8.56 0.81
N LYS A 13 -5.13 7.37 1.40
CA LYS A 13 -5.73 6.20 0.76
C LYS A 13 -7.23 6.37 0.56
N MET A 14 -7.93 6.99 1.52
CA MET A 14 -9.35 7.27 1.38
C MET A 14 -9.63 8.18 0.20
N ARG A 15 -8.83 9.22 0.04
CA ARG A 15 -8.95 10.13 -1.10
C ARG A 15 -8.75 9.41 -2.42
N GLU A 16 -7.69 8.59 -2.51
CA GLU A 16 -7.39 7.80 -3.70
C GLU A 16 -8.53 6.87 -4.09
N ILE A 17 -9.05 6.11 -3.14
CA ILE A 17 -10.11 5.14 -3.44
C ILE A 17 -11.41 5.84 -3.82
N ARG A 18 -11.73 6.98 -3.24
CA ARG A 18 -12.90 7.76 -3.61
C ARG A 18 -12.83 8.28 -5.03
N GLU A 19 -11.64 8.72 -5.45
CA GLU A 19 -11.42 9.16 -6.84
C GLU A 19 -11.58 7.99 -7.82
N ILE A 20 -11.01 6.83 -7.48
CA ILE A 20 -11.11 5.63 -8.32
C ILE A 20 -12.55 5.15 -8.45
N LEU A 21 -13.32 5.21 -7.39
CA LEU A 21 -14.69 4.72 -7.34
C LEU A 21 -15.74 5.81 -7.61
N ALA A 22 -15.33 6.99 -8.06
CA ALA A 22 -16.24 8.13 -8.26
C ALA A 22 -17.38 7.84 -9.23
N ASP A 23 -17.16 6.97 -10.23
CA ASP A 23 -18.16 6.61 -11.23
C ASP A 23 -19.09 5.47 -10.79
N ILE A 24 -18.89 4.92 -9.61
CA ILE A 24 -19.73 3.85 -9.08
C ILE A 24 -20.81 4.46 -8.18
N ASP A 25 -22.03 3.99 -8.32
CA ASP A 25 -23.15 4.43 -7.49
C ASP A 25 -23.04 3.79 -6.09
N ALA A 26 -22.09 4.30 -5.31
CA ALA A 26 -21.83 3.84 -3.96
C ALA A 26 -21.26 4.97 -3.12
N GLU A 27 -21.62 4.96 -1.84
CA GLU A 27 -21.00 5.83 -0.85
C GLU A 27 -19.82 5.11 -0.22
N VAL A 28 -18.62 5.64 -0.39
CA VAL A 28 -17.39 5.08 0.17
C VAL A 28 -17.06 5.81 1.47
N VAL A 29 -17.06 5.08 2.57
CA VAL A 29 -16.80 5.62 3.90
C VAL A 29 -15.62 4.93 4.55
N SER A 30 -14.89 5.67 5.40
CA SER A 30 -13.80 5.10 6.19
C SER A 30 -14.36 4.36 7.41
N MET A 31 -13.50 3.60 8.10
CA MET A 31 -13.86 2.99 9.37
C MET A 31 -14.30 4.04 10.38
N LYS A 32 -13.58 5.16 10.45
CA LYS A 32 -13.87 6.25 11.37
C LYS A 32 -15.25 6.86 11.09
N GLU A 33 -15.55 7.15 9.83
CA GLU A 33 -16.85 7.71 9.42
C GLU A 33 -18.00 6.73 9.69
N ALA A 34 -17.73 5.43 9.62
CA ALA A 34 -18.70 4.40 9.95
C ALA A 34 -18.81 4.12 11.46
N GLY A 35 -18.04 4.82 12.29
CA GLY A 35 -18.05 4.64 13.73
C GLY A 35 -17.41 3.35 14.21
N ILE A 36 -16.50 2.76 13.41
CA ILE A 36 -15.88 1.47 13.71
C ILE A 36 -14.53 1.70 14.35
N HIS A 37 -14.33 1.10 15.53
CA HIS A 37 -13.05 1.07 16.22
C HIS A 37 -12.71 -0.39 16.46
N ALA A 38 -11.85 -0.94 15.62
CA ALA A 38 -11.44 -2.33 15.70
C ALA A 38 -9.93 -2.45 15.59
N ASP A 39 -9.34 -3.20 16.51
CA ASP A 39 -7.95 -3.61 16.41
C ASP A 39 -7.90 -4.87 15.57
N ILE A 40 -7.37 -4.75 14.37
CA ILE A 40 -7.28 -5.86 13.44
C ILE A 40 -5.85 -6.37 13.46
N VAL A 41 -5.68 -7.65 13.81
CA VAL A 41 -4.37 -8.29 13.81
C VAL A 41 -4.08 -8.80 12.42
N GLU A 42 -3.11 -8.18 11.75
CA GLU A 42 -2.68 -8.57 10.42
C GLU A 42 -1.53 -9.57 10.55
N ASP A 43 -1.87 -10.82 10.78
CA ASP A 43 -0.93 -11.92 11.00
C ASP A 43 -0.80 -12.86 9.80
N GLY A 44 -1.26 -12.42 8.64
CA GLY A 44 -1.08 -13.16 7.40
C GLY A 44 0.37 -13.18 6.92
N SER A 45 0.67 -14.12 6.06
CA SER A 45 2.00 -14.28 5.47
C SER A 45 2.13 -13.66 4.08
N THR A 46 1.05 -13.14 3.52
CA THR A 46 1.04 -12.46 2.23
C THR A 46 0.25 -11.16 2.32
N PHE A 47 0.45 -10.27 1.33
CA PHE A 47 -0.35 -9.05 1.23
C PHE A 47 -1.83 -9.36 1.07
N GLU A 48 -2.16 -10.37 0.26
CA GLU A 48 -3.53 -10.79 0.02
C GLU A 48 -4.19 -11.28 1.30
N GLU A 49 -3.48 -12.10 2.09
CA GLU A 49 -4.00 -12.60 3.37
C GLU A 49 -4.32 -11.46 4.34
N ASN A 50 -3.42 -10.49 4.47
CA ASN A 50 -3.64 -9.34 5.34
C ASN A 50 -4.81 -8.48 4.87
N ALA A 51 -4.93 -8.25 3.57
CA ALA A 51 -6.07 -7.51 3.01
C ALA A 51 -7.38 -8.24 3.27
N VAL A 52 -7.42 -9.56 3.11
CA VAL A 52 -8.59 -10.39 3.39
C VAL A 52 -8.98 -10.34 4.87
N ILE A 53 -8.01 -10.45 5.77
CA ILE A 53 -8.26 -10.37 7.22
C ILE A 53 -8.97 -9.06 7.55
N LYS A 54 -8.47 -7.95 7.06
CA LYS A 54 -9.09 -6.64 7.31
C LYS A 54 -10.49 -6.54 6.73
N ALA A 55 -10.65 -6.91 5.46
CA ALA A 55 -11.93 -6.80 4.78
C ALA A 55 -13.00 -7.68 5.44
N LYS A 56 -12.66 -8.93 5.74
CA LYS A 56 -13.60 -9.87 6.38
C LYS A 56 -14.00 -9.43 7.78
N THR A 57 -13.03 -9.00 8.59
CA THR A 57 -13.30 -8.57 9.96
C THR A 57 -14.32 -7.45 9.98
N ILE A 58 -14.13 -6.44 9.17
CA ILE A 58 -15.04 -5.28 9.13
C ILE A 58 -16.38 -5.62 8.48
N CYS A 59 -16.37 -6.44 7.45
CA CYS A 59 -17.60 -6.92 6.81
C CYS A 59 -18.48 -7.70 7.80
N GLU A 60 -17.88 -8.58 8.59
CA GLU A 60 -18.60 -9.36 9.61
C GLU A 60 -19.16 -8.46 10.72
N LEU A 61 -18.43 -7.42 11.11
CA LEU A 61 -18.88 -6.49 12.14
C LEU A 61 -20.03 -5.60 11.67
N THR A 62 -20.09 -5.26 10.39
CA THR A 62 -20.99 -4.22 9.88
C THR A 62 -22.10 -4.74 8.99
N GLY A 63 -21.92 -5.90 8.39
CA GLY A 63 -22.82 -6.40 7.36
C GLY A 63 -22.76 -5.63 6.04
N GLU A 64 -21.75 -4.77 5.87
CA GLU A 64 -21.58 -3.96 4.68
C GLU A 64 -20.44 -4.49 3.80
N ILE A 65 -20.52 -4.24 2.49
CA ILE A 65 -19.41 -4.53 1.58
C ILE A 65 -18.18 -3.78 2.08
N THR A 66 -17.07 -4.49 2.23
CA THR A 66 -15.84 -3.90 2.75
C THR A 66 -14.68 -4.14 1.78
N LEU A 67 -13.95 -3.08 1.49
CA LEU A 67 -12.68 -3.13 0.79
C LEU A 67 -11.55 -2.90 1.79
N ALA A 68 -10.46 -3.59 1.59
CA ALA A 68 -9.24 -3.35 2.35
C ALA A 68 -8.04 -3.55 1.44
N ASP A 69 -6.95 -2.88 1.75
CA ASP A 69 -5.69 -3.07 1.04
C ASP A 69 -4.59 -3.46 2.00
N ASP A 70 -3.57 -4.10 1.46
CA ASP A 70 -2.27 -4.22 2.11
C ASP A 70 -1.22 -3.96 1.06
N SER A 71 -0.28 -3.08 1.38
CA SER A 71 0.71 -2.59 0.43
C SER A 71 2.08 -2.58 1.07
N GLY A 72 3.10 -2.70 0.26
CA GLY A 72 4.46 -2.62 0.76
C GLY A 72 5.50 -2.63 -0.34
N LEU A 73 6.75 -2.51 0.09
CA LEU A 73 7.92 -2.50 -0.76
C LEU A 73 8.65 -3.85 -0.65
N GLU A 74 8.90 -4.48 -1.77
CA GLU A 74 9.73 -5.68 -1.84
C GLU A 74 11.03 -5.36 -2.55
N ILE A 75 12.16 -5.65 -1.90
CA ILE A 75 13.50 -5.45 -2.46
C ILE A 75 14.13 -6.81 -2.68
N ASP A 76 14.44 -7.12 -3.93
CA ASP A 76 14.91 -8.47 -4.31
C ASP A 76 16.20 -8.87 -3.61
N TYR A 77 17.18 -7.99 -3.54
CA TYR A 77 18.47 -8.28 -2.88
C TYR A 77 18.31 -8.55 -1.37
N LEU A 78 17.26 -8.02 -0.76
CA LEU A 78 16.98 -8.20 0.67
C LEU A 78 15.93 -9.29 0.93
N ASN A 79 15.82 -10.27 0.05
CA ASN A 79 14.87 -11.37 0.14
C ASN A 79 13.42 -10.88 0.31
N LYS A 80 13.05 -9.86 -0.48
CA LYS A 80 11.72 -9.24 -0.48
C LYS A 80 11.40 -8.41 0.77
N GLU A 81 12.38 -8.19 1.65
CA GLU A 81 12.16 -7.26 2.76
C GLU A 81 12.06 -5.82 2.24
N PRO A 82 11.32 -4.91 2.93
CA PRO A 82 10.54 -5.16 4.14
C PRO A 82 9.20 -5.88 3.90
N GLY A 83 8.72 -6.00 2.65
CA GLY A 83 7.56 -6.82 2.30
C GLY A 83 6.30 -6.45 3.09
N ILE A 84 5.63 -7.46 3.65
CA ILE A 84 4.41 -7.26 4.45
C ILE A 84 4.67 -6.44 5.72
N TYR A 85 5.93 -6.29 6.13
CA TYR A 85 6.31 -5.50 7.30
C TYR A 85 6.66 -4.05 6.96
N SER A 86 6.41 -3.60 5.74
CA SER A 86 6.83 -2.28 5.26
C SER A 86 6.42 -1.12 6.18
N ALA A 87 5.18 -1.12 6.68
CA ALA A 87 4.71 -0.08 7.59
C ALA A 87 5.35 -0.18 8.98
N ARG A 88 5.72 -1.39 9.40
CA ARG A 88 6.27 -1.68 10.73
C ARG A 88 7.79 -1.83 10.76
N TYR A 89 8.43 -1.72 9.60
CA TYR A 89 9.88 -1.87 9.48
C TYR A 89 10.59 -0.92 10.44
N MET A 90 11.45 -1.45 11.30
CA MET A 90 12.15 -0.70 12.36
C MET A 90 11.22 -0.05 13.41
N GLY A 91 9.94 -0.43 13.46
CA GLY A 91 8.94 0.10 14.38
C GLY A 91 7.94 1.03 13.70
N GLU A 92 6.70 0.99 14.14
CA GLU A 92 5.62 1.79 13.56
C GLU A 92 5.85 3.29 13.67
N ASP A 93 6.47 3.72 14.78
CA ASP A 93 6.69 5.13 15.08
C ASP A 93 8.01 5.66 14.51
N THR A 94 8.78 4.82 13.83
CA THR A 94 10.05 5.24 13.22
C THR A 94 9.76 6.03 11.94
N SER A 95 10.44 7.17 11.76
CA SER A 95 10.24 7.99 10.56
C SER A 95 10.69 7.24 9.30
N TYR A 96 10.03 7.53 8.19
CA TYR A 96 10.42 6.96 6.89
C TYR A 96 11.81 7.41 6.45
N HIS A 97 12.24 8.60 6.87
CA HIS A 97 13.60 9.05 6.62
C HIS A 97 14.63 8.07 7.18
N ILE A 98 14.41 7.59 8.41
CA ILE A 98 15.28 6.58 9.05
C ILE A 98 15.15 5.23 8.35
N LYS A 99 13.93 4.80 8.03
CA LYS A 99 13.70 3.54 7.32
C LYS A 99 14.39 3.54 5.95
N ASN A 100 14.26 4.63 5.21
CA ASN A 100 14.87 4.79 3.90
C ASN A 100 16.40 4.76 4.00
N ALA A 101 16.97 5.47 4.95
CA ALA A 101 18.42 5.48 5.18
C ALA A 101 18.94 4.08 5.50
N SER A 102 18.21 3.33 6.31
CA SER A 102 18.57 1.95 6.66
C SER A 102 18.59 1.03 5.42
N LEU A 103 17.57 1.13 4.57
CA LEU A 103 17.50 0.31 3.36
C LEU A 103 18.63 0.64 2.37
N ILE A 104 18.93 1.92 2.20
CA ILE A 104 20.04 2.37 1.36
C ILE A 104 21.37 1.82 1.89
N GLU A 105 21.58 1.88 3.21
CA GLU A 105 22.80 1.35 3.85
C GLU A 105 22.93 -0.14 3.63
N ARG A 106 21.85 -0.89 3.78
CA ARG A 106 21.84 -2.35 3.56
C ARG A 106 22.16 -2.72 2.11
N LEU A 107 21.97 -1.80 1.18
CA LEU A 107 22.28 -1.99 -0.25
C LEU A 107 23.62 -1.35 -0.64
N ASN A 108 24.43 -0.92 0.31
CA ASN A 108 25.71 -0.31 0.04
C ASN A 108 26.62 -1.28 -0.75
N GLY A 109 27.17 -0.81 -1.86
CA GLY A 109 28.00 -1.65 -2.72
C GLY A 109 27.25 -2.57 -3.67
N VAL A 110 25.94 -2.61 -3.62
CA VAL A 110 25.11 -3.43 -4.52
C VAL A 110 24.91 -2.71 -5.85
N PRO A 111 25.27 -3.33 -6.98
CA PRO A 111 25.12 -2.67 -8.29
C PRO A 111 23.67 -2.52 -8.71
N ASP A 112 23.40 -1.57 -9.62
CA ASP A 112 22.06 -1.22 -10.08
C ASP A 112 21.20 -2.42 -10.47
N GLU A 113 21.75 -3.34 -11.24
CA GLU A 113 21.01 -4.49 -11.75
C GLU A 113 20.55 -5.46 -10.66
N LYS A 114 21.09 -5.34 -9.44
CA LYS A 114 20.68 -6.14 -8.27
C LYS A 114 19.86 -5.36 -7.26
N ARG A 115 19.52 -4.11 -7.58
CA ARG A 115 18.73 -3.25 -6.70
C ARG A 115 17.26 -3.22 -7.09
N THR A 116 16.81 -4.20 -7.87
CA THR A 116 15.42 -4.28 -8.32
C THR A 116 14.45 -4.42 -7.14
N ALA A 117 13.34 -3.75 -7.28
CA ALA A 117 12.33 -3.69 -6.23
C ALA A 117 10.96 -3.43 -6.85
N ARG A 118 9.91 -3.60 -6.05
CA ARG A 118 8.55 -3.28 -6.49
C ARG A 118 7.71 -2.82 -5.32
N PHE A 119 6.80 -1.92 -5.60
CA PHE A 119 5.67 -1.72 -4.72
C PHE A 119 4.61 -2.75 -5.05
N VAL A 120 4.03 -3.34 -4.02
CA VAL A 120 2.93 -4.30 -4.13
C VAL A 120 1.70 -3.68 -3.47
N CYS A 121 0.56 -3.82 -4.11
CA CYS A 121 -0.73 -3.47 -3.52
C CYS A 121 -1.70 -4.64 -3.73
N ALA A 122 -2.17 -5.21 -2.65
CA ALA A 122 -3.22 -6.22 -2.68
C ALA A 122 -4.50 -5.59 -2.15
N VAL A 123 -5.60 -5.77 -2.87
CA VAL A 123 -6.92 -5.27 -2.45
C VAL A 123 -7.85 -6.47 -2.30
N ALA A 124 -8.57 -6.50 -1.19
CA ALA A 124 -9.59 -7.52 -0.93
C ALA A 124 -10.95 -6.86 -0.83
N ALA A 125 -11.96 -7.51 -1.37
CA ALA A 125 -13.36 -7.14 -1.21
C ALA A 125 -14.07 -8.27 -0.48
N ALA A 126 -14.70 -7.98 0.65
CA ALA A 126 -15.51 -8.93 1.40
C ALA A 126 -16.99 -8.53 1.29
N PHE A 127 -17.82 -9.52 1.04
CA PHE A 127 -19.25 -9.33 0.83
C PHE A 127 -20.05 -9.97 1.98
N PRO A 128 -21.24 -9.43 2.28
CA PRO A 128 -22.06 -9.96 3.38
C PRO A 128 -22.47 -11.43 3.22
N ASP A 129 -22.44 -11.96 2.01
CA ASP A 129 -22.73 -13.40 1.75
C ASP A 129 -21.57 -14.33 2.11
N GLY A 130 -20.46 -13.77 2.60
CA GLY A 130 -19.25 -14.51 2.95
C GLY A 130 -18.23 -14.64 1.83
N SER A 131 -18.55 -14.21 0.63
CA SER A 131 -17.59 -14.27 -0.49
C SER A 131 -16.51 -13.21 -0.34
N VAL A 132 -15.32 -13.51 -0.88
CA VAL A 132 -14.17 -12.61 -0.87
C VAL A 132 -13.50 -12.68 -2.24
N LYS A 133 -13.08 -11.52 -2.73
CA LYS A 133 -12.29 -11.41 -3.96
C LYS A 133 -11.02 -10.62 -3.69
N THR A 134 -9.93 -11.00 -4.33
CA THR A 134 -8.65 -10.30 -4.19
C THR A 134 -8.08 -9.96 -5.56
N VAL A 135 -7.36 -8.84 -5.61
CA VAL A 135 -6.54 -8.45 -6.76
C VAL A 135 -5.18 -8.00 -6.26
N ARG A 136 -4.16 -8.16 -7.07
CA ARG A 136 -2.80 -7.74 -6.77
C ARG A 136 -2.24 -6.93 -7.93
N GLY A 137 -1.67 -5.79 -7.61
CA GLY A 137 -0.94 -4.97 -8.57
C GLY A 137 0.48 -4.74 -8.10
N THR A 138 1.38 -4.48 -9.05
CA THR A 138 2.78 -4.17 -8.75
C THR A 138 3.26 -3.01 -9.60
N MET A 139 4.19 -2.23 -9.04
CA MET A 139 4.93 -1.21 -9.77
C MET A 139 6.41 -1.56 -9.66
N GLU A 140 7.03 -1.95 -10.77
CA GLU A 140 8.43 -2.36 -10.80
C GLU A 140 9.35 -1.14 -10.87
N GLY A 141 10.46 -1.21 -10.16
CA GLY A 141 11.48 -0.18 -10.15
C GLY A 141 12.75 -0.68 -9.51
N ARG A 142 13.50 0.22 -8.93
CA ARG A 142 14.69 -0.15 -8.16
C ARG A 142 14.96 0.86 -7.06
N ILE A 143 15.84 0.49 -6.12
CA ILE A 143 16.20 1.37 -5.01
C ILE A 143 17.37 2.26 -5.43
N GLY A 144 17.20 3.57 -5.23
CA GLY A 144 18.23 4.55 -5.49
C GLY A 144 19.33 4.53 -4.43
N TYR A 145 20.30 5.44 -4.57
CA TYR A 145 21.46 5.52 -3.69
C TYR A 145 21.27 6.55 -2.56
N GLU A 146 20.29 7.41 -2.69
CA GLU A 146 19.93 8.43 -1.70
C GLU A 146 18.47 8.82 -1.85
N GLU A 147 17.92 9.47 -0.83
CA GLU A 147 16.58 10.03 -0.93
C GLU A 147 16.57 11.22 -1.89
N LYS A 148 15.57 11.28 -2.78
CA LYS A 148 15.36 12.39 -3.71
C LYS A 148 13.88 12.72 -3.78
N GLY A 149 13.55 13.97 -3.51
CA GLY A 149 12.20 14.50 -3.59
C GLY A 149 11.47 14.45 -2.26
N GLU A 150 10.40 15.24 -2.17
CA GLU A 150 9.59 15.38 -0.97
C GLU A 150 8.11 15.08 -1.20
N ASN A 151 7.74 14.78 -2.45
CA ASN A 151 6.37 14.44 -2.78
C ASN A 151 6.07 12.97 -2.46
N GLY A 152 4.79 12.65 -2.32
CA GLY A 152 4.37 11.30 -2.00
C GLY A 152 4.53 10.98 -0.53
N PHE A 153 4.75 9.72 -0.23
CA PHE A 153 4.86 9.24 1.16
C PHE A 153 5.71 7.97 1.24
N GLY A 154 6.08 7.60 2.46
CA GLY A 154 6.74 6.34 2.73
C GLY A 154 8.09 6.20 2.06
N TYR A 155 8.25 5.15 1.26
CA TYR A 155 9.50 4.81 0.58
C TYR A 155 9.66 5.50 -0.78
N ASP A 156 8.73 6.36 -1.18
CA ASP A 156 8.76 7.03 -2.49
C ASP A 156 10.10 7.73 -2.79
N PRO A 157 10.77 8.39 -1.82
CA PRO A 157 12.04 9.08 -2.11
C PRO A 157 13.20 8.17 -2.52
N ILE A 158 13.15 6.88 -2.23
CA ILE A 158 14.21 5.93 -2.61
C ILE A 158 13.79 4.97 -3.73
N PHE A 159 12.54 5.02 -4.15
CA PHE A 159 12.03 4.16 -5.22
C PHE A 159 12.21 4.82 -6.57
N TYR A 160 13.19 4.33 -7.31
CA TYR A 160 13.55 4.87 -8.62
C TYR A 160 12.78 4.16 -9.74
N LEU A 161 12.20 4.96 -10.63
CA LEU A 161 11.48 4.48 -11.80
C LEU A 161 12.35 4.70 -13.04
N PRO A 162 13.00 3.65 -13.59
CA PRO A 162 13.88 3.80 -14.76
C PRO A 162 13.16 4.42 -15.96
N GLU A 163 11.89 4.11 -16.11
CA GLU A 163 11.03 4.61 -17.16
C GLU A 163 10.93 6.16 -17.17
N TYR A 164 10.98 6.77 -15.99
CA TYR A 164 10.89 8.22 -15.83
C TYR A 164 12.24 8.87 -15.50
N GLY A 165 13.25 8.08 -15.22
CA GLY A 165 14.58 8.60 -14.90
C GLY A 165 14.71 9.31 -13.55
N CYS A 166 13.77 9.08 -12.63
CA CYS A 166 13.78 9.72 -11.31
C CYS A 166 13.02 8.89 -10.29
N THR A 167 13.09 9.31 -9.01
CA THR A 167 12.33 8.64 -7.95
C THR A 167 10.85 8.98 -8.04
N LEU A 168 10.03 8.12 -7.47
CA LEU A 168 8.58 8.31 -7.41
C LEU A 168 8.21 9.61 -6.70
N SER A 169 9.00 10.02 -5.72
CA SER A 169 8.82 11.28 -4.99
C SER A 169 9.00 12.52 -5.86
N LEU A 170 9.71 12.41 -6.98
CA LEU A 170 9.94 13.51 -7.93
C LEU A 170 8.91 13.56 -9.06
N ILE A 171 8.05 12.57 -9.15
CA ILE A 171 7.03 12.47 -10.19
C ILE A 171 5.71 13.00 -9.67
N HIS A 172 5.13 13.98 -10.36
CA HIS A 172 3.79 14.48 -10.05
C HIS A 172 2.75 13.61 -10.76
N ILE A 173 2.62 12.36 -10.29
CA ILE A 173 1.58 11.44 -10.76
C ILE A 173 0.39 11.61 -9.84
N SER A 174 -0.80 11.81 -10.42
CA SER A 174 -2.03 11.81 -9.63
C SER A 174 -2.23 10.42 -9.00
N GLU A 175 -2.84 10.36 -7.83
CA GLU A 175 -3.04 9.10 -7.12
C GLU A 175 -3.78 8.05 -7.96
N PRO A 176 -4.83 8.38 -8.72
CA PRO A 176 -5.44 7.41 -9.63
C PRO A 176 -4.49 6.86 -10.69
N THR A 177 -3.58 7.68 -11.21
CA THR A 177 -2.57 7.25 -12.19
C THR A 177 -1.58 6.29 -11.54
N ARG A 178 -1.18 6.56 -10.30
CA ARG A 178 -0.32 5.67 -9.52
C ARG A 178 -0.96 4.29 -9.36
N HIS A 179 -2.23 4.24 -8.97
CA HIS A 179 -2.96 2.98 -8.83
C HIS A 179 -3.11 2.25 -10.17
N ALA A 180 -3.34 2.96 -11.26
CA ALA A 180 -3.41 2.37 -12.58
C ALA A 180 -2.09 1.71 -12.98
N GLN A 181 -0.95 2.27 -12.58
CA GLN A 181 0.37 1.67 -12.83
C GLN A 181 0.63 0.45 -11.95
N ILE A 182 0.06 0.40 -10.75
CA ILE A 182 0.19 -0.75 -9.86
C ILE A 182 -0.71 -1.90 -10.33
N SER A 183 -1.87 -1.59 -10.86
CA SER A 183 -2.78 -2.60 -11.38
C SER A 183 -2.42 -3.00 -12.81
#